data_2782a18179326acae304972801e142b7
#
_entry.id   2782a18179326acae304972801e142b7
#
_cell.length_a   1.000
_cell.length_b   1.000
_cell.length_c   1.000
_cell.angle_alpha   90.00
_cell.angle_beta   90.00
_cell.angle_gamma   90.00
#
_symmetry.space_group_name_H-M   'P 1'
#
loop_
_entity.id
_entity.type
_entity.pdbx_description
1 polymer ?
#
loop_
_entity_poly.entity_id
_entity_poly.type
_entity_poly.pdbx_seq_one_letter_code
_entity_poly.pdbx_strand_id
1 'polypeptide(L)'
;MLAAHDVQSELVAFKTAGDKHIDQPLREIGAKGLFTQELEAALAQGRVDCCVHSLKDLPTDSPAGLTIAAVLEREDPRDVLVVNESVAAESLADLPRGSRVGTSSLRRRAQLRAARPDLDVVDLRGNVPTRVRKVDEGQVHAAILAAAGLRRLDAHGRISAWLDAPEWLPAPGQGAIAVQARADDARALGILARLNHRPTAVAVTAERAFLAALEGGCQVPIGALVMSDASGLVLYGLIADVDGRRVLRGNAPVAPDDPAASGTSLATELLRRGAADILAALRGLETVPAPQPE
;
A
#
# COMPACT_ATOMS: atom_id res chain seq x y z
N MET A 1 -15.15 17.68 -2.20
CA MET A 1 -14.87 17.56 -3.65
C MET A 1 -16.18 17.50 -4.46
N LEU A 2 -17.07 16.54 -4.26
CA LEU A 2 -18.34 16.48 -5.01
C LEU A 2 -19.18 17.77 -4.89
N ALA A 3 -19.27 18.35 -3.70
CA ALA A 3 -19.96 19.63 -3.48
C ALA A 3 -19.40 20.81 -4.30
N ALA A 4 -18.10 20.80 -4.60
CA ALA A 4 -17.48 21.80 -5.48
C ALA A 4 -17.90 21.66 -6.95
N HIS A 5 -18.60 20.59 -7.29
CA HIS A 5 -19.20 20.32 -8.61
C HIS A 5 -20.73 20.28 -8.56
N ASP A 6 -21.34 20.91 -7.53
CA ASP A 6 -22.79 20.96 -7.32
C ASP A 6 -23.46 19.58 -7.17
N VAL A 7 -22.69 18.58 -6.69
CA VAL A 7 -23.19 17.23 -6.44
C VAL A 7 -23.41 17.03 -4.95
N GLN A 8 -24.65 16.84 -4.55
CA GLN A 8 -25.00 16.43 -3.20
C GLN A 8 -24.64 14.96 -2.99
N SER A 9 -24.04 14.63 -1.86
CA SER A 9 -23.64 13.26 -1.51
C SER A 9 -23.90 12.99 -0.05
N GLU A 10 -24.27 11.74 0.24
CA GLU A 10 -24.42 11.20 1.60
C GLU A 10 -23.31 10.17 1.84
N LEU A 11 -22.69 10.21 3.02
CA LEU A 11 -21.67 9.27 3.41
C LEU A 11 -22.27 8.09 4.18
N VAL A 12 -22.12 6.88 3.61
CA VAL A 12 -22.53 5.62 4.25
C VAL A 12 -21.28 4.88 4.73
N ALA A 13 -21.12 4.72 6.04
CA ALA A 13 -19.98 4.01 6.63
C ALA A 13 -20.23 2.49 6.69
N PHE A 14 -19.25 1.71 6.26
CA PHE A 14 -19.25 0.25 6.34
C PHE A 14 -18.19 -0.24 7.32
N LYS A 15 -18.51 -1.27 8.09
CA LYS A 15 -17.52 -2.04 8.87
C LYS A 15 -17.14 -3.27 8.07
N THR A 16 -15.89 -3.37 7.68
CA THR A 16 -15.38 -4.50 6.90
C THR A 16 -14.95 -5.67 7.80
N ALA A 17 -14.76 -6.85 7.21
CA ALA A 17 -14.19 -8.00 7.91
C ALA A 17 -12.80 -7.67 8.48
N GLY A 18 -11.99 -6.88 7.77
CA GLY A 18 -10.69 -6.41 8.25
C GLY A 18 -10.76 -5.54 9.51
N ASP A 19 -11.85 -4.78 9.67
CA ASP A 19 -12.08 -3.96 10.89
C ASP A 19 -12.54 -4.82 12.08
N LYS A 20 -13.15 -5.98 11.83
CA LYS A 20 -13.66 -6.88 12.88
C LYS A 20 -12.58 -7.80 13.44
N HIS A 21 -11.60 -8.19 12.61
CA HIS A 21 -10.56 -9.15 12.98
C HIS A 21 -9.20 -8.49 13.22
N ILE A 22 -9.16 -7.47 14.08
CA ILE A 22 -7.94 -6.71 14.38
C ILE A 22 -6.86 -7.56 15.06
N ASP A 23 -7.27 -8.59 15.82
CA ASP A 23 -6.38 -9.39 16.66
C ASP A 23 -5.81 -10.65 15.95
N GLN A 24 -6.32 -11.01 14.76
CA GLN A 24 -5.85 -12.18 14.02
C GLN A 24 -4.85 -11.80 12.92
N PRO A 25 -3.77 -12.56 12.69
CA PRO A 25 -2.81 -12.30 11.61
C PRO A 25 -3.50 -12.27 10.24
N LEU A 26 -3.16 -11.29 9.38
CA LEU A 26 -3.75 -11.14 8.04
C LEU A 26 -3.65 -12.42 7.18
N ARG A 27 -2.58 -13.21 7.38
CA ARG A 27 -2.34 -14.49 6.69
C ARG A 27 -3.37 -15.57 7.02
N GLU A 28 -4.05 -15.47 8.18
CA GLU A 28 -5.01 -16.48 8.64
C GLU A 28 -6.45 -16.18 8.20
N ILE A 29 -6.75 -14.93 7.80
CA ILE A 29 -8.10 -14.46 7.50
C ILE A 29 -8.45 -14.60 6.00
N GLY A 30 -7.45 -14.91 5.14
CA GLY A 30 -7.63 -14.95 3.68
C GLY A 30 -7.50 -13.54 3.05
N ALA A 31 -6.54 -13.37 2.16
CA ALA A 31 -6.02 -12.06 1.82
C ALA A 31 -6.79 -11.23 0.79
N LYS A 32 -7.66 -11.81 -0.04
CA LYS A 32 -8.33 -11.05 -1.11
C LYS A 32 -9.59 -10.34 -0.60
N GLY A 33 -9.61 -9.01 -0.68
CA GLY A 33 -10.81 -8.22 -0.48
C GLY A 33 -11.23 -7.99 0.97
N LEU A 34 -10.36 -8.24 1.96
CA LEU A 34 -10.68 -8.14 3.40
C LEU A 34 -11.25 -6.76 3.81
N PHE A 35 -10.89 -5.71 3.08
CA PHE A 35 -11.32 -4.33 3.33
C PHE A 35 -12.26 -3.79 2.24
N THR A 36 -12.61 -4.58 1.22
CA THR A 36 -13.34 -4.10 0.05
C THR A 36 -14.62 -4.86 -0.24
N GLN A 37 -14.74 -6.14 0.17
CA GLN A 37 -15.85 -7.02 -0.21
C GLN A 37 -17.23 -6.46 0.17
N GLU A 38 -17.39 -5.93 1.38
CA GLU A 38 -18.68 -5.39 1.83
C GLU A 38 -19.06 -4.13 1.05
N LEU A 39 -18.07 -3.30 0.73
CA LEU A 39 -18.27 -2.09 -0.07
C LEU A 39 -18.61 -2.46 -1.52
N GLU A 40 -17.85 -3.37 -2.13
CA GLU A 40 -18.04 -3.86 -3.49
C GLU A 40 -19.40 -4.56 -3.65
N ALA A 41 -19.81 -5.36 -2.66
CA ALA A 41 -21.13 -5.96 -2.65
C ALA A 41 -22.26 -4.90 -2.55
N ALA A 42 -22.09 -3.87 -1.72
CA ALA A 42 -23.04 -2.78 -1.62
C ALA A 42 -23.14 -1.98 -2.92
N LEU A 43 -22.00 -1.73 -3.57
CA LEU A 43 -21.91 -1.04 -4.84
C LEU A 43 -22.58 -1.84 -5.98
N ALA A 44 -22.27 -3.14 -6.10
CA ALA A 44 -22.86 -4.03 -7.09
C ALA A 44 -24.39 -4.17 -6.94
N GLN A 45 -24.89 -4.13 -5.71
CA GLN A 45 -26.32 -4.18 -5.37
C GLN A 45 -27.05 -2.83 -5.53
N GLY A 46 -26.35 -1.77 -5.91
CA GLY A 46 -26.93 -0.43 -6.04
C GLY A 46 -27.33 0.23 -4.72
N ARG A 47 -26.81 -0.26 -3.58
CA ARG A 47 -27.05 0.36 -2.25
C ARG A 47 -26.27 1.66 -2.07
N VAL A 48 -25.19 1.82 -2.81
CA VAL A 48 -24.39 3.04 -2.93
C VAL A 48 -24.03 3.27 -4.40
N ASP A 49 -23.74 4.52 -4.76
CA ASP A 49 -23.40 4.89 -6.15
C ASP A 49 -21.89 4.81 -6.41
N CYS A 50 -21.10 4.98 -5.38
CA CYS A 50 -19.64 4.82 -5.45
C CYS A 50 -19.06 4.39 -4.11
N CYS A 51 -17.86 3.83 -4.15
CA CYS A 51 -17.07 3.48 -2.96
C CYS A 51 -15.72 4.20 -3.00
N VAL A 52 -15.25 4.65 -1.82
CA VAL A 52 -13.98 5.35 -1.67
C VAL A 52 -13.00 4.42 -0.95
N HIS A 53 -11.81 4.22 -1.55
CA HIS A 53 -10.80 3.31 -1.05
C HIS A 53 -9.42 3.95 -1.00
N SER A 54 -8.60 3.54 -0.05
CA SER A 54 -7.16 3.66 -0.20
C SER A 54 -6.73 2.76 -1.35
N LEU A 55 -6.16 3.33 -2.41
CA LEU A 55 -5.87 2.58 -3.65
C LEU A 55 -4.97 1.36 -3.43
N LYS A 56 -4.00 1.46 -2.50
CA LYS A 56 -3.09 0.36 -2.15
C LYS A 56 -3.79 -0.86 -1.55
N ASP A 57 -5.01 -0.70 -1.04
CA ASP A 57 -5.77 -1.76 -0.39
C ASP A 57 -6.77 -2.42 -1.37
N LEU A 58 -6.97 -1.82 -2.56
CA LEU A 58 -7.73 -2.41 -3.65
C LEU A 58 -6.93 -3.48 -4.37
N PRO A 59 -7.50 -4.68 -4.58
CA PRO A 59 -6.92 -5.70 -5.46
C PRO A 59 -6.58 -5.12 -6.85
N THR A 60 -5.59 -5.71 -7.51
CA THR A 60 -5.23 -5.33 -8.88
C THR A 60 -6.35 -5.61 -9.88
N ASP A 61 -7.10 -6.70 -9.63
CA ASP A 61 -8.27 -7.08 -10.41
C ASP A 61 -9.52 -6.52 -9.76
N SER A 62 -10.33 -5.79 -10.53
CA SER A 62 -11.66 -5.33 -10.09
C SER A 62 -12.67 -6.45 -10.28
N PRO A 63 -13.66 -6.60 -9.37
CA PRO A 63 -14.80 -7.50 -9.60
C PRO A 63 -15.53 -7.15 -10.89
N ALA A 64 -16.13 -8.17 -11.54
CA ALA A 64 -16.91 -7.97 -12.75
C ALA A 64 -18.02 -6.94 -12.52
N GLY A 65 -18.19 -6.01 -13.46
CA GLY A 65 -19.18 -4.94 -13.37
C GLY A 65 -18.77 -3.74 -12.52
N LEU A 66 -17.60 -3.76 -11.88
CA LEU A 66 -17.06 -2.61 -11.14
C LEU A 66 -15.79 -2.06 -11.80
N THR A 67 -15.58 -0.76 -11.66
CA THR A 67 -14.42 -0.07 -12.23
C THR A 67 -13.92 1.04 -11.31
N ILE A 68 -12.64 1.37 -11.39
CA ILE A 68 -12.09 2.58 -10.78
C ILE A 68 -12.46 3.74 -11.69
N ALA A 69 -13.45 4.54 -11.27
CA ALA A 69 -13.97 5.67 -12.02
C ALA A 69 -13.09 6.92 -11.90
N ALA A 70 -12.39 7.08 -10.78
CA ALA A 70 -11.46 8.19 -10.57
C ALA A 70 -10.37 7.83 -9.59
N VAL A 71 -9.21 8.44 -9.79
CA VAL A 71 -8.11 8.48 -8.81
C VAL A 71 -7.89 9.94 -8.45
N LEU A 72 -7.97 10.26 -7.16
CA LEU A 72 -7.82 11.61 -6.67
C LEU A 72 -6.33 12.04 -6.65
N GLU A 73 -6.09 13.34 -6.49
CA GLU A 73 -4.73 13.85 -6.28
C GLU A 73 -4.05 13.10 -5.13
N ARG A 74 -2.80 12.68 -5.39
CA ARG A 74 -2.04 11.82 -4.47
C ARG A 74 -1.49 12.63 -3.31
N GLU A 75 -1.72 12.19 -2.10
CA GLU A 75 -0.98 12.64 -0.94
C GLU A 75 0.41 11.99 -0.93
N ASP A 76 1.34 12.51 -0.13
CA ASP A 76 2.72 12.02 -0.03
C ASP A 76 2.77 10.48 0.08
N PRO A 77 3.36 9.79 -0.91
CA PRO A 77 3.36 8.33 -0.96
C PRO A 77 4.36 7.68 0.00
N ARG A 78 5.28 8.44 0.58
CA ARG A 78 6.38 7.90 1.39
C ARG A 78 5.90 7.20 2.64
N ASP A 79 6.72 6.26 3.10
CA ASP A 79 6.67 5.78 4.47
C ASP A 79 7.44 6.73 5.38
N VAL A 80 7.10 6.70 6.66
CA VAL A 80 7.74 7.52 7.69
C VAL A 80 7.98 6.68 8.93
N LEU A 81 8.99 7.10 9.70
CA LEU A 81 9.28 6.57 11.02
C LEU A 81 8.57 7.44 12.05
N VAL A 82 7.86 6.80 12.97
CA VAL A 82 7.31 7.40 14.18
C VAL A 82 8.06 6.78 15.35
N VAL A 83 8.80 7.57 16.10
CA VAL A 83 9.65 7.13 17.21
C VAL A 83 9.00 7.48 18.54
N ASN A 84 9.15 6.61 19.55
CA ASN A 84 8.78 6.92 20.92
C ASN A 84 9.67 8.04 21.47
N GLU A 85 9.11 9.00 22.19
CA GLU A 85 9.82 10.17 22.70
C GLU A 85 10.97 9.85 23.66
N SER A 86 10.95 8.66 24.28
CA SER A 86 12.02 8.19 25.15
C SER A 86 13.24 7.66 24.37
N VAL A 87 13.14 7.50 23.06
CA VAL A 87 14.21 6.99 22.19
C VAL A 87 14.83 8.15 21.42
N ALA A 88 16.11 8.42 21.66
CA ALA A 88 16.85 9.46 20.97
C ALA A 88 17.25 8.96 19.56
N ALA A 89 16.36 9.13 18.58
CA ALA A 89 16.60 8.77 17.19
C ALA A 89 15.83 9.72 16.26
N GLU A 90 16.55 10.34 15.33
CA GLU A 90 16.00 11.24 14.31
C GLU A 90 15.95 10.60 12.93
N SER A 91 16.49 9.39 12.80
CA SER A 91 16.49 8.61 11.56
C SER A 91 16.41 7.11 11.86
N LEU A 92 16.22 6.30 10.82
CA LEU A 92 16.29 4.84 10.93
C LEU A 92 17.69 4.36 11.36
N ALA A 93 18.73 5.10 10.97
CA ALA A 93 20.11 4.76 11.30
C ALA A 93 20.42 4.96 12.80
N ASP A 94 19.77 5.91 13.45
CA ASP A 94 20.01 6.27 14.86
C ASP A 94 19.31 5.34 15.85
N LEU A 95 18.38 4.51 15.38
CA LEU A 95 17.70 3.57 16.27
C LEU A 95 18.74 2.63 16.93
N PRO A 96 18.73 2.52 18.28
CA PRO A 96 19.60 1.59 18.99
C PRO A 96 19.47 0.15 18.48
N ARG A 97 20.55 -0.61 18.52
CA ARG A 97 20.53 -2.05 18.16
C ARG A 97 19.51 -2.79 19.02
N GLY A 98 18.77 -3.72 18.39
CA GLY A 98 17.72 -4.46 19.07
C GLY A 98 16.45 -3.65 19.32
N SER A 99 16.35 -2.41 18.82
CA SER A 99 15.10 -1.64 18.94
C SER A 99 13.95 -2.38 18.28
N ARG A 100 12.80 -2.43 18.99
CA ARG A 100 11.55 -3.02 18.49
C ARG A 100 10.88 -2.05 17.55
N VAL A 101 10.77 -2.41 16.27
CA VAL A 101 10.13 -1.60 15.23
C VAL A 101 8.85 -2.28 14.75
N GLY A 102 7.72 -1.60 14.94
CA GLY A 102 6.39 -2.13 14.67
C GLY A 102 5.97 -1.98 13.20
N THR A 103 5.68 -3.09 12.53
CA THR A 103 4.99 -3.12 11.23
C THR A 103 4.43 -4.51 10.94
N SER A 104 3.21 -4.59 10.38
CA SER A 104 2.65 -5.84 9.86
C SER A 104 2.77 -5.93 8.33
N SER A 105 3.39 -4.96 7.67
CA SER A 105 3.62 -4.96 6.23
C SER A 105 4.87 -5.76 5.89
N LEU A 106 4.73 -6.82 5.10
CA LEU A 106 5.87 -7.63 4.64
C LEU A 106 6.86 -6.80 3.82
N ARG A 107 6.39 -5.87 3.01
CA ARG A 107 7.23 -4.93 2.25
C ARG A 107 8.10 -4.08 3.16
N ARG A 108 7.53 -3.50 4.23
CA ARG A 108 8.28 -2.70 5.20
C ARG A 108 9.24 -3.56 6.00
N ARG A 109 8.79 -4.74 6.42
CA ARG A 109 9.61 -5.71 7.14
C ARG A 109 10.85 -6.11 6.33
N ALA A 110 10.67 -6.46 5.06
CA ALA A 110 11.78 -6.86 4.19
C ALA A 110 12.79 -5.71 4.00
N GLN A 111 12.32 -4.51 3.69
CA GLN A 111 13.20 -3.34 3.54
C GLN A 111 13.91 -2.98 4.85
N LEU A 112 13.20 -3.07 5.98
CA LEU A 112 13.79 -2.80 7.29
C LEU A 112 14.89 -3.81 7.63
N ARG A 113 14.65 -5.10 7.44
CA ARG A 113 15.64 -6.16 7.67
C ARG A 113 16.85 -6.06 6.74
N ALA A 114 16.62 -5.64 5.48
CA ALA A 114 17.72 -5.40 4.54
C ALA A 114 18.60 -4.21 4.97
N ALA A 115 17.98 -3.13 5.46
CA ALA A 115 18.71 -1.93 5.87
C ALA A 115 19.31 -2.03 7.28
N ARG A 116 18.61 -2.66 8.23
CA ARG A 116 18.94 -2.76 9.64
C ARG A 116 18.60 -4.16 10.17
N PRO A 117 19.41 -5.18 9.84
CA PRO A 117 19.19 -6.56 10.29
C PRO A 117 19.34 -6.76 11.81
N ASP A 118 19.88 -5.78 12.49
CA ASP A 118 20.07 -5.74 13.94
C ASP A 118 18.83 -5.29 14.72
N LEU A 119 17.74 -4.85 14.05
CA LEU A 119 16.50 -4.42 14.69
C LEU A 119 15.53 -5.59 14.88
N ASP A 120 14.73 -5.53 15.93
CA ASP A 120 13.65 -6.49 16.19
C ASP A 120 12.36 -6.00 15.51
N VAL A 121 11.96 -6.67 14.43
CA VAL A 121 10.78 -6.30 13.64
C VAL A 121 9.57 -7.07 14.15
N VAL A 122 8.65 -6.36 14.79
CA VAL A 122 7.46 -6.94 15.41
C VAL A 122 6.17 -6.53 14.69
N ASP A 123 5.13 -7.36 14.79
CA ASP A 123 3.83 -7.03 14.24
C ASP A 123 3.17 -5.87 15.01
N LEU A 124 2.68 -4.88 14.27
CA LEU A 124 1.95 -3.75 14.82
C LEU A 124 0.65 -3.53 14.04
N ARG A 125 -0.48 -3.86 14.65
CA ARG A 125 -1.82 -3.78 14.05
C ARG A 125 -2.65 -2.65 14.63
N GLY A 126 -3.75 -2.35 13.93
CA GLY A 126 -4.68 -1.27 14.22
C GLY A 126 -4.66 -0.19 13.13
N ASN A 127 -5.54 0.78 13.26
CA ASN A 127 -5.52 1.99 12.44
C ASN A 127 -4.34 2.91 12.83
N VAL A 128 -4.15 4.00 12.10
CA VAL A 128 -3.03 4.93 12.34
C VAL A 128 -3.02 5.46 13.78
N PRO A 129 -4.13 5.99 14.35
CA PRO A 129 -4.14 6.44 15.74
C PRO A 129 -3.77 5.36 16.74
N THR A 130 -4.27 4.14 16.56
CA THR A 130 -3.94 3.01 17.44
C THR A 130 -2.46 2.67 17.40
N ARG A 131 -1.84 2.68 16.21
CA ARG A 131 -0.41 2.37 16.05
C ARG A 131 0.47 3.46 16.66
N VAL A 132 0.11 4.74 16.47
CA VAL A 132 0.81 5.86 17.12
C VAL A 132 0.73 5.74 18.62
N ARG A 133 -0.46 5.51 19.18
CA ARG A 133 -0.64 5.28 20.61
C ARG A 133 0.23 4.15 21.17
N LYS A 134 0.33 3.02 20.45
CA LYS A 134 1.18 1.89 20.86
C LYS A 134 2.68 2.26 20.89
N VAL A 135 3.12 3.17 20.01
CA VAL A 135 4.46 3.75 20.08
C VAL A 135 4.58 4.63 21.34
N ASP A 136 3.62 5.51 21.59
CA ASP A 136 3.64 6.44 22.72
C ASP A 136 3.60 5.71 24.08
N GLU A 137 2.88 4.60 24.15
CA GLU A 137 2.81 3.70 25.30
C GLU A 137 4.08 2.83 25.48
N GLY A 138 5.07 2.92 24.60
CA GLY A 138 6.32 2.16 24.66
C GLY A 138 6.18 0.66 24.33
N GLN A 139 5.06 0.23 23.73
CA GLN A 139 4.90 -1.16 23.27
C GLN A 139 5.92 -1.50 22.16
N VAL A 140 6.34 -0.52 21.39
CA VAL A 140 7.45 -0.58 20.42
C VAL A 140 8.26 0.72 20.51
N HIS A 141 9.55 0.67 20.15
CA HIS A 141 10.43 1.84 20.16
C HIS A 141 10.14 2.76 18.98
N ALA A 142 9.71 2.20 17.86
CA ALA A 142 9.30 2.95 16.67
C ALA A 142 8.28 2.16 15.85
N ALA A 143 7.61 2.85 14.91
CA ALA A 143 6.73 2.23 13.93
C ALA A 143 6.94 2.84 12.54
N ILE A 144 6.79 2.03 11.48
CA ILE A 144 6.78 2.53 10.10
C ILE A 144 5.34 2.67 9.64
N LEU A 145 4.94 3.90 9.30
CA LEU A 145 3.60 4.27 8.88
C LEU A 145 3.63 4.94 7.49
N ALA A 146 2.47 5.05 6.83
CA ALA A 146 2.34 5.85 5.62
C ALA A 146 2.12 7.33 5.99
N ALA A 147 2.91 8.24 5.43
CA ALA A 147 2.79 9.68 5.66
C ALA A 147 1.36 10.19 5.38
N ALA A 148 0.77 9.76 4.27
CA ALA A 148 -0.59 10.13 3.88
C ALA A 148 -1.64 9.85 4.97
N GLY A 149 -1.48 8.76 5.73
CA GLY A 149 -2.38 8.43 6.83
C GLY A 149 -2.25 9.39 8.01
N LEU A 150 -1.02 9.76 8.37
CA LEU A 150 -0.77 10.73 9.44
C LEU A 150 -1.24 12.14 9.05
N ARG A 151 -0.99 12.57 7.80
CA ARG A 151 -1.41 13.89 7.31
C ARG A 151 -2.92 14.04 7.27
N ARG A 152 -3.66 13.03 6.80
CA ARG A 152 -5.14 13.04 6.75
C ARG A 152 -5.79 13.07 8.13
N LEU A 153 -5.06 12.70 9.18
CA LEU A 153 -5.53 12.67 10.57
C LEU A 153 -4.91 13.81 11.40
N ASP A 154 -4.28 14.80 10.76
CA ASP A 154 -3.59 15.91 11.41
C ASP A 154 -2.52 15.47 12.43
N ALA A 155 -2.00 14.25 12.26
CA ALA A 155 -0.97 13.67 13.12
C ALA A 155 0.45 13.77 12.51
N HIS A 156 0.66 14.67 11.53
CA HIS A 156 1.94 14.84 10.84
C HIS A 156 3.08 15.28 11.78
N GLY A 157 2.77 15.97 12.88
CA GLY A 157 3.74 16.30 13.93
C GLY A 157 4.39 15.09 14.62
N ARG A 158 3.84 13.86 14.44
CA ARG A 158 4.42 12.62 14.95
C ARG A 158 5.45 11.98 14.01
N ILE A 159 5.71 12.58 12.83
CA ILE A 159 6.72 12.10 11.90
C ILE A 159 8.10 12.45 12.45
N SER A 160 8.87 11.43 12.82
CA SER A 160 10.27 11.59 13.29
C SER A 160 11.26 11.59 12.14
N ALA A 161 11.03 10.76 11.10
CA ALA A 161 11.88 10.71 9.92
C ALA A 161 11.11 10.28 8.67
N TRP A 162 11.58 10.72 7.52
CA TRP A 162 11.10 10.31 6.21
C TRP A 162 11.92 9.14 5.69
N LEU A 163 11.26 8.19 5.04
CA LEU A 163 11.91 7.08 4.35
C LEU A 163 11.81 7.34 2.86
N ASP A 164 12.87 7.92 2.31
CA ASP A 164 12.85 8.49 0.97
C ASP A 164 13.09 7.44 -0.12
N ALA A 165 12.40 7.63 -1.25
CA ALA A 165 12.65 6.87 -2.48
C ALA A 165 13.87 7.48 -3.23
N PRO A 166 14.58 6.67 -4.02
CA PRO A 166 14.28 5.28 -4.38
C PRO A 166 14.80 4.22 -3.40
N GLU A 167 15.52 4.59 -2.34
CA GLU A 167 16.12 3.66 -1.38
C GLU A 167 15.05 2.92 -0.58
N TRP A 168 13.94 3.59 -0.28
CA TRP A 168 12.79 3.00 0.39
C TRP A 168 11.52 3.17 -0.44
N LEU A 169 10.98 2.08 -0.98
CA LEU A 169 9.81 2.14 -1.85
C LEU A 169 8.50 1.87 -1.08
N PRO A 170 7.48 2.73 -1.26
CA PRO A 170 6.14 2.54 -0.70
C PRO A 170 5.39 1.39 -1.38
N ALA A 171 4.20 1.09 -0.87
CA ALA A 171 3.28 0.19 -1.57
C ALA A 171 2.78 0.84 -2.87
N PRO A 172 2.56 0.07 -3.95
CA PRO A 172 1.92 0.57 -5.16
C PRO A 172 0.60 1.27 -4.84
N GLY A 173 0.41 2.49 -5.32
CA GLY A 173 -0.77 3.29 -5.05
C GLY A 173 -0.86 3.90 -3.64
N GLN A 174 0.16 3.79 -2.80
CA GLN A 174 0.15 4.42 -1.48
C GLN A 174 0.00 5.94 -1.59
N GLY A 175 -0.83 6.55 -0.74
CA GLY A 175 -1.15 7.97 -0.77
C GLY A 175 -2.32 8.33 -1.69
N ALA A 176 -2.63 7.52 -2.70
CA ALA A 176 -3.76 7.75 -3.58
C ALA A 176 -5.08 7.21 -3.02
N ILE A 177 -6.17 7.93 -3.29
CA ILE A 177 -7.55 7.50 -3.05
C ILE A 177 -8.17 7.16 -4.39
N ALA A 178 -8.82 6.00 -4.47
CA ALA A 178 -9.62 5.58 -5.62
C ALA A 178 -11.11 5.69 -5.32
N VAL A 179 -11.87 6.07 -6.32
CA VAL A 179 -13.32 6.04 -6.30
C VAL A 179 -13.79 4.96 -7.28
N GLN A 180 -14.45 3.92 -6.75
CA GLN A 180 -14.97 2.79 -7.51
C GLN A 180 -16.45 2.99 -7.77
N ALA A 181 -16.92 2.65 -8.98
CA ALA A 181 -18.32 2.73 -9.39
C ALA A 181 -18.71 1.50 -10.20
N ARG A 182 -20.00 1.32 -10.47
CA ARG A 182 -20.49 0.34 -11.45
C ARG A 182 -20.06 0.77 -12.86
N ALA A 183 -19.60 -0.20 -13.65
CA ALA A 183 -19.08 0.06 -14.99
C ALA A 183 -20.18 0.49 -15.99
N ASP A 184 -21.44 0.17 -15.71
CA ASP A 184 -22.63 0.50 -16.51
C ASP A 184 -23.36 1.78 -16.04
N ASP A 185 -22.93 2.39 -14.92
CA ASP A 185 -23.52 3.62 -14.40
C ASP A 185 -22.91 4.87 -15.07
N ALA A 186 -23.37 5.18 -16.29
CA ALA A 186 -22.87 6.32 -17.05
C ALA A 186 -23.03 7.66 -16.31
N ARG A 187 -24.06 7.82 -15.47
CA ARG A 187 -24.27 9.02 -14.66
C ARG A 187 -23.19 9.18 -13.59
N ALA A 188 -22.97 8.14 -12.79
CA ALA A 188 -21.93 8.16 -11.76
C ALA A 188 -20.55 8.36 -12.38
N LEU A 189 -20.23 7.62 -13.45
CA LEU A 189 -18.95 7.72 -14.15
C LEU A 189 -18.70 9.14 -14.68
N GLY A 190 -19.70 9.78 -15.30
CA GLY A 190 -19.59 11.15 -15.80
C GLY A 190 -19.35 12.20 -14.71
N ILE A 191 -19.91 12.00 -13.53
CA ILE A 191 -19.68 12.87 -12.37
C ILE A 191 -18.28 12.63 -11.80
N LEU A 192 -17.93 11.39 -11.58
CA LEU A 192 -16.68 10.98 -10.92
C LEU A 192 -15.45 11.27 -11.78
N ALA A 193 -15.57 11.22 -13.10
CA ALA A 193 -14.48 11.58 -14.03
C ALA A 193 -13.93 12.99 -13.78
N ARG A 194 -14.76 13.92 -13.27
CA ARG A 194 -14.34 15.30 -12.92
C ARG A 194 -13.39 15.34 -11.72
N LEU A 195 -13.36 14.28 -10.93
CA LEU A 195 -12.48 14.15 -9.75
C LEU A 195 -11.14 13.50 -10.11
N ASN A 196 -11.00 12.95 -11.31
CA ASN A 196 -9.84 12.19 -11.69
C ASN A 196 -8.62 13.11 -11.90
N HIS A 197 -7.55 12.87 -11.13
CA HIS A 197 -6.28 13.55 -11.28
C HIS A 197 -5.38 12.76 -12.22
N ARG A 198 -5.31 13.17 -13.49
CA ARG A 198 -4.59 12.45 -14.54
C ARG A 198 -3.13 12.11 -14.19
N PRO A 199 -2.29 13.03 -13.63
CA PRO A 199 -0.92 12.67 -13.26
C PRO A 199 -0.84 11.53 -12.25
N THR A 200 -1.70 11.55 -11.22
CA THR A 200 -1.78 10.45 -10.25
C THR A 200 -2.27 9.16 -10.92
N ALA A 201 -3.29 9.23 -11.77
CA ALA A 201 -3.83 8.05 -12.46
C ALA A 201 -2.76 7.37 -13.32
N VAL A 202 -1.97 8.13 -14.10
CA VAL A 202 -0.84 7.60 -14.87
C VAL A 202 0.16 6.88 -13.97
N ALA A 203 0.61 7.54 -12.90
CA ALA A 203 1.60 6.99 -11.99
C ALA A 203 1.12 5.67 -11.35
N VAL A 204 -0.07 5.68 -10.76
CA VAL A 204 -0.57 4.50 -10.05
C VAL A 204 -1.01 3.37 -10.99
N THR A 205 -1.33 3.67 -12.25
CA THR A 205 -1.56 2.63 -13.26
C THR A 205 -0.29 1.84 -13.54
N ALA A 206 0.85 2.51 -13.73
CA ALA A 206 2.14 1.83 -13.91
C ALA A 206 2.52 1.00 -12.65
N GLU A 207 2.37 1.58 -11.45
CA GLU A 207 2.67 0.89 -10.19
C GLU A 207 1.79 -0.36 -9.99
N ARG A 208 0.49 -0.28 -10.28
CA ARG A 208 -0.45 -1.39 -10.16
C ARG A 208 -0.22 -2.47 -11.23
N ALA A 209 0.13 -2.08 -12.45
CA ALA A 209 0.48 -3.03 -13.50
C ALA A 209 1.76 -3.80 -13.15
N PHE A 210 2.75 -3.13 -12.55
CA PHE A 210 3.93 -3.80 -12.00
C PHE A 210 3.55 -4.84 -10.93
N LEU A 211 2.69 -4.47 -9.97
CA LEU A 211 2.20 -5.37 -8.93
C LEU A 211 1.42 -6.56 -9.51
N ALA A 212 0.53 -6.30 -10.45
CA ALA A 212 -0.29 -7.32 -11.11
C ALA A 212 0.57 -8.36 -11.87
N ALA A 213 1.55 -7.88 -12.64
CA ALA A 213 2.43 -8.73 -13.43
C ALA A 213 3.37 -9.61 -12.57
N LEU A 214 3.63 -9.21 -11.32
CA LEU A 214 4.32 -10.04 -10.32
C LEU A 214 3.36 -10.98 -9.57
N GLU A 215 2.05 -11.00 -9.93
CA GLU A 215 1.02 -11.74 -9.20
C GLU A 215 1.04 -11.42 -7.70
N GLY A 216 1.48 -10.22 -7.37
CA GLY A 216 1.66 -9.76 -6.01
C GLY A 216 0.31 -9.37 -5.39
N GLY A 217 -0.09 -10.08 -4.35
CA GLY A 217 -1.13 -9.63 -3.43
C GLY A 217 -0.54 -8.79 -2.30
N CYS A 218 -1.38 -8.39 -1.34
CA CYS A 218 -0.95 -7.65 -0.14
C CYS A 218 0.07 -8.40 0.73
N GLN A 219 0.33 -9.67 0.45
CA GLN A 219 1.21 -10.56 1.20
C GLN A 219 2.59 -10.77 0.57
N VAL A 220 2.92 -10.05 -0.50
CA VAL A 220 4.24 -10.11 -1.12
C VAL A 220 5.03 -8.84 -0.81
N PRO A 221 6.33 -8.93 -0.48
CA PRO A 221 7.18 -7.77 -0.24
C PRO A 221 7.50 -7.01 -1.54
N ILE A 222 6.51 -6.34 -2.12
CA ILE A 222 6.62 -5.53 -3.34
C ILE A 222 6.45 -4.06 -3.00
N GLY A 223 7.35 -3.22 -3.52
CA GLY A 223 7.28 -1.77 -3.49
C GLY A 223 7.32 -1.21 -4.90
N ALA A 224 6.58 -0.12 -5.15
CA ALA A 224 6.69 0.61 -6.39
C ALA A 224 6.32 2.08 -6.21
N LEU A 225 7.00 2.94 -6.95
CA LEU A 225 6.71 4.37 -7.00
C LEU A 225 7.12 4.95 -8.35
N VAL A 226 6.22 5.69 -8.97
CA VAL A 226 6.55 6.56 -10.10
C VAL A 226 6.99 7.91 -9.55
N MET A 227 8.17 8.33 -9.97
CA MET A 227 8.74 9.65 -9.66
C MET A 227 8.95 10.43 -10.95
N SER A 228 8.96 11.75 -10.85
CA SER A 228 9.33 12.64 -11.95
C SER A 228 10.75 13.13 -11.74
N ASP A 229 11.57 13.01 -12.77
CA ASP A 229 12.91 13.61 -12.82
C ASP A 229 13.10 14.44 -14.13
N ALA A 230 14.32 14.86 -14.40
CA ALA A 230 14.62 15.65 -15.60
C ALA A 230 14.39 14.88 -16.91
N SER A 231 14.36 13.54 -16.89
CA SER A 231 14.12 12.67 -18.05
C SER A 231 12.63 12.35 -18.26
N GLY A 232 11.76 12.69 -17.30
CA GLY A 232 10.33 12.42 -17.32
C GLY A 232 9.86 11.57 -16.16
N LEU A 233 8.86 10.72 -16.39
CA LEU A 233 8.33 9.80 -15.38
C LEU A 233 9.15 8.49 -15.37
N VAL A 234 9.59 8.10 -14.18
CA VAL A 234 10.34 6.85 -13.96
C VAL A 234 9.65 6.02 -12.88
N LEU A 235 9.33 4.77 -13.21
CA LEU A 235 8.84 3.78 -12.25
C LEU A 235 10.03 3.09 -11.59
N TYR A 236 10.10 3.16 -10.28
CA TYR A 236 10.99 2.37 -9.45
C TYR A 236 10.23 1.20 -8.87
N GLY A 237 10.80 0.00 -8.97
CA GLY A 237 10.19 -1.24 -8.49
C GLY A 237 11.13 -2.04 -7.57
N LEU A 238 10.55 -2.70 -6.59
CA LEU A 238 11.24 -3.58 -5.66
C LEU A 238 10.42 -4.84 -5.43
N ILE A 239 11.10 -5.97 -5.38
CA ILE A 239 10.61 -7.23 -4.80
C ILE A 239 11.67 -7.82 -3.88
N ALA A 240 11.24 -8.37 -2.74
CA ALA A 240 12.15 -8.95 -1.76
C ALA A 240 11.59 -10.27 -1.19
N ASP A 241 12.47 -11.08 -0.59
CA ASP A 241 12.02 -12.13 0.33
C ASP A 241 11.59 -11.53 1.70
N VAL A 242 10.92 -12.34 2.52
CA VAL A 242 10.36 -11.86 3.81
C VAL A 242 11.45 -11.43 4.80
N ASP A 243 12.65 -11.99 4.64
CA ASP A 243 13.78 -11.74 5.52
C ASP A 243 14.67 -10.60 5.05
N GLY A 244 14.40 -10.04 3.89
CA GLY A 244 15.17 -8.93 3.32
C GLY A 244 16.59 -9.31 2.87
N ARG A 245 16.89 -10.62 2.77
CA ARG A 245 18.20 -11.13 2.32
C ARG A 245 18.38 -11.02 0.83
N ARG A 246 17.29 -11.19 0.09
CA ARG A 246 17.24 -11.04 -1.38
C ARG A 246 16.32 -9.88 -1.69
N VAL A 247 16.89 -8.81 -2.22
CA VAL A 247 16.16 -7.61 -2.64
C VAL A 247 16.54 -7.31 -4.08
N LEU A 248 15.58 -7.44 -4.98
CA LEU A 248 15.74 -7.05 -6.39
C LEU A 248 15.10 -5.68 -6.61
N ARG A 249 15.84 -4.79 -7.24
CA ARG A 249 15.39 -3.44 -7.60
C ARG A 249 15.58 -3.22 -9.08
N GLY A 250 14.71 -2.40 -9.65
CA GLY A 250 14.82 -1.93 -11.03
C GLY A 250 14.06 -0.63 -11.21
N ASN A 251 14.27 -0.02 -12.37
CA ASN A 251 13.51 1.15 -12.80
C ASN A 251 13.29 1.11 -14.30
N ALA A 252 12.25 1.78 -14.75
CA ALA A 252 11.93 1.92 -16.17
C ALA A 252 11.24 3.26 -16.42
N PRO A 253 11.44 3.88 -17.60
CA PRO A 253 10.68 5.06 -17.99
C PRO A 253 9.20 4.70 -18.11
N VAL A 254 8.34 5.67 -17.76
CA VAL A 254 6.88 5.51 -17.89
C VAL A 254 6.38 6.30 -19.07
N ALA A 255 5.77 5.61 -20.04
CA ALA A 255 5.04 6.22 -21.13
C ALA A 255 3.64 6.67 -20.63
N PRO A 256 3.33 7.99 -20.62
CA PRO A 256 2.04 8.46 -20.09
C PRO A 256 0.83 7.97 -20.88
N ASP A 257 1.01 7.58 -22.14
CA ASP A 257 -0.05 7.06 -23.01
C ASP A 257 -0.27 5.55 -22.84
N ASP A 258 0.72 4.83 -22.28
CA ASP A 258 0.61 3.41 -21.92
C ASP A 258 1.39 3.09 -20.64
N PRO A 259 0.96 3.61 -19.49
CA PRO A 259 1.66 3.40 -18.23
C PRO A 259 1.59 1.94 -17.76
N ALA A 260 0.56 1.18 -18.15
CA ALA A 260 0.44 -0.23 -17.78
C ALA A 260 1.52 -1.09 -18.44
N ALA A 261 1.80 -0.87 -19.72
CA ALA A 261 2.90 -1.56 -20.41
C ALA A 261 4.26 -1.31 -19.74
N SER A 262 4.50 -0.06 -19.27
CA SER A 262 5.74 0.29 -18.55
C SER A 262 5.87 -0.54 -17.25
N GLY A 263 4.79 -0.67 -16.47
CA GLY A 263 4.76 -1.48 -15.25
C GLY A 263 5.01 -2.97 -15.54
N THR A 264 4.33 -3.52 -16.52
CA THR A 264 4.47 -4.92 -16.94
C THR A 264 5.88 -5.24 -17.45
N SER A 265 6.49 -4.31 -18.21
CA SER A 265 7.84 -4.45 -18.71
C SER A 265 8.86 -4.55 -17.58
N LEU A 266 8.81 -3.65 -16.59
CA LEU A 266 9.70 -3.70 -15.44
C LEU A 266 9.52 -4.99 -14.63
N ALA A 267 8.28 -5.43 -14.42
CA ALA A 267 8.00 -6.69 -13.74
C ALA A 267 8.63 -7.89 -14.48
N THR A 268 8.47 -7.94 -15.81
CA THR A 268 9.06 -8.98 -16.67
C THR A 268 10.58 -8.99 -16.58
N GLU A 269 11.20 -7.83 -16.55
CA GLU A 269 12.65 -7.71 -16.35
C GLU A 269 13.08 -8.29 -15.01
N LEU A 270 12.42 -7.91 -13.90
CA LEU A 270 12.77 -8.41 -12.58
C LEU A 270 12.50 -9.92 -12.45
N LEU A 271 11.44 -10.45 -13.07
CA LEU A 271 11.18 -11.90 -13.11
C LEU A 271 12.35 -12.65 -13.75
N ARG A 272 12.90 -12.17 -14.88
CA ARG A 272 14.08 -12.75 -15.51
C ARG A 272 15.35 -12.63 -14.66
N ARG A 273 15.44 -11.64 -13.78
CA ARG A 273 16.57 -11.41 -12.86
C ARG A 273 16.46 -12.20 -11.55
N GLY A 274 15.45 -13.08 -11.41
CA GLY A 274 15.29 -13.98 -10.27
C GLY A 274 14.16 -13.64 -9.33
N ALA A 275 13.28 -12.67 -9.66
CA ALA A 275 12.08 -12.41 -8.86
C ALA A 275 11.13 -13.62 -8.86
N ALA A 276 11.12 -14.43 -9.94
CA ALA A 276 10.33 -15.65 -10.01
C ALA A 276 10.65 -16.62 -8.86
N ASP A 277 11.94 -16.78 -8.50
CA ASP A 277 12.35 -17.65 -7.39
C ASP A 277 11.90 -17.12 -6.03
N ILE A 278 11.92 -15.80 -5.86
CA ILE A 278 11.41 -15.15 -4.63
C ILE A 278 9.92 -15.40 -4.49
N LEU A 279 9.14 -15.21 -5.56
CA LEU A 279 7.70 -15.46 -5.59
C LEU A 279 7.36 -16.93 -5.34
N ALA A 280 8.08 -17.85 -5.96
CA ALA A 280 7.89 -19.29 -5.77
C ALA A 280 8.13 -19.71 -4.30
N ALA A 281 9.19 -19.18 -3.68
CA ALA A 281 9.49 -19.45 -2.27
C ALA A 281 8.39 -18.92 -1.34
N LEU A 282 7.81 -17.74 -1.63
CA LEU A 282 6.71 -17.15 -0.86
C LEU A 282 5.44 -18.00 -0.94
N ARG A 283 5.07 -18.46 -2.14
CA ARG A 283 3.90 -19.37 -2.33
C ARG A 283 4.09 -20.71 -1.60
N GLY A 284 5.32 -21.23 -1.57
CA GLY A 284 5.64 -22.44 -0.81
C GLY A 284 5.41 -22.28 0.69
N LEU A 285 5.66 -21.07 1.24
CA LEU A 285 5.39 -20.77 2.65
C LEU A 285 3.89 -20.65 2.97
N GLU A 286 3.06 -20.23 2.01
CA GLU A 286 1.60 -20.14 2.19
C GLU A 286 0.94 -21.53 2.22
N THR A 287 1.56 -22.54 1.63
CA THR A 287 1.02 -23.91 1.56
C THR A 287 1.39 -24.80 2.75
N VAL A 288 2.30 -24.37 3.61
CA VAL A 288 2.68 -25.12 4.82
C VAL A 288 1.68 -24.81 5.94
N PRO A 289 0.89 -25.81 6.41
CA PRO A 289 0.00 -25.61 7.55
C PRO A 289 0.79 -25.15 8.77
N ALA A 290 0.23 -24.20 9.52
CA ALA A 290 0.80 -23.83 10.81
C ALA A 290 0.95 -25.08 11.69
N PRO A 291 2.09 -25.26 12.41
CA PRO A 291 2.24 -26.38 13.33
C PRO A 291 1.09 -26.33 14.34
N GLN A 292 0.38 -27.46 14.46
CA GLN A 292 -0.69 -27.58 15.46
C GLN A 292 -0.03 -27.49 16.84
N PRO A 293 -0.59 -26.71 17.79
CA PRO A 293 -0.09 -26.74 19.16
C PRO A 293 -0.29 -28.15 19.73
N GLU A 294 0.76 -28.72 20.32
CA GLU A 294 0.71 -29.96 21.10
C GLU A 294 -0.12 -29.78 22.38
#